data_8e0fe2f1661012bbe0748e00beba5fd5
#
_entry.id   8e0fe2f1661012bbe0748e00beba5fd5
#
_cell.length_a   1.000
_cell.length_b   1.000
_cell.length_c   1.000
_cell.angle_alpha   90.00
_cell.angle_beta   90.00
_cell.angle_gamma   90.00
#
_symmetry.space_group_name_H-M   'P 1'
#
loop_
_entity.id
_entity.type
_entity.pdbx_description
1 polymer ?
#
loop_
_entity_poly.entity_id
_entity_poly.type
_entity_poly.pdbx_seq_one_letter_code
_entity_poly.pdbx_strand_id
1 'polypeptide(L)'
;VINSWFGKTADMVCWCLYHGIPVYAEKPLAASPEELVQVRRAWEETTCPLGVMLTLRYEPWFLTMQKAVEAGQIGDVRLIHAQKSYKLGRRPEFFQRRKDFTGLIPWVGIHAVDWAVSFGGKCVQAMGWHTTMHNRGMHDMEMTAVAMLRFTDDAFATISVDYLRPDG
;
A
#
# COMPACT_ATOMS: atom_id res chain seq x y z
N VAL A 1 -4.69 -5.38 18.32
CA VAL A 1 -4.05 -4.40 17.40
C VAL A 1 -2.57 -4.68 17.35
N ILE A 2 -2.02 -4.78 16.12
CA ILE A 2 -0.59 -4.95 15.88
C ILE A 2 -0.05 -3.66 15.27
N ASN A 3 0.83 -2.98 16.00
CA ASN A 3 1.59 -1.83 15.54
C ASN A 3 3.06 -2.07 15.91
N SER A 4 3.68 -2.98 15.19
CA SER A 4 5.07 -3.37 15.39
C SER A 4 5.96 -2.84 14.27
N TRP A 5 7.25 -3.05 14.41
CA TRP A 5 8.19 -2.97 13.32
C TRP A 5 7.71 -3.87 12.16
N PHE A 6 7.60 -3.32 10.94
CA PHE A 6 6.98 -4.04 9.81
C PHE A 6 7.68 -5.36 9.47
N GLY A 7 9.00 -5.51 9.70
CA GLY A 7 9.72 -6.78 9.58
C GLY A 7 9.36 -7.85 10.62
N LYS A 8 8.42 -7.55 11.55
CA LYS A 8 7.85 -8.50 12.51
C LYS A 8 6.34 -8.64 12.39
N THR A 9 5.72 -7.81 11.59
CA THR A 9 4.26 -7.74 11.49
C THR A 9 3.68 -9.05 10.97
N ALA A 10 4.25 -9.62 9.91
CA ALA A 10 3.75 -10.85 9.30
C ALA A 10 3.75 -12.03 10.29
N ASP A 11 4.86 -12.25 11.01
CA ASP A 11 4.98 -13.31 12.01
C ASP A 11 3.93 -13.17 13.11
N MET A 12 3.77 -11.94 13.64
CA MET A 12 2.79 -11.66 14.70
C MET A 12 1.35 -11.84 14.22
N VAL A 13 1.05 -11.42 13.00
CA VAL A 13 -0.26 -11.61 12.37
C VAL A 13 -0.57 -13.11 12.23
N CYS A 14 0.35 -13.87 11.64
CA CYS A 14 0.19 -15.32 11.47
C CYS A 14 -0.02 -16.02 12.81
N TRP A 15 0.80 -15.67 13.80
CA TRP A 15 0.67 -16.24 15.14
C TRP A 15 -0.73 -15.99 15.74
N CYS A 16 -1.22 -14.76 15.67
CA CYS A 16 -2.55 -14.42 16.18
C CYS A 16 -3.65 -15.17 15.44
N LEU A 17 -3.60 -15.23 14.11
CA LEU A 17 -4.60 -15.90 13.29
C LEU A 17 -4.68 -17.39 13.65
N TYR A 18 -3.55 -18.08 13.75
CA TYR A 18 -3.51 -19.49 14.14
C TYR A 18 -3.97 -19.77 15.57
N HIS A 19 -4.01 -18.75 16.44
CA HIS A 19 -4.58 -18.83 17.77
C HIS A 19 -6.03 -18.33 17.85
N GLY A 20 -6.68 -18.10 16.73
CA GLY A 20 -8.07 -17.63 16.68
C GLY A 20 -8.28 -16.21 17.19
N ILE A 21 -7.22 -15.39 17.20
CA ILE A 21 -7.26 -14.01 17.69
C ILE A 21 -7.49 -13.06 16.52
N PRO A 22 -8.64 -12.33 16.46
CA PRO A 22 -8.87 -11.31 15.44
C PRO A 22 -7.79 -10.24 15.44
N VAL A 23 -7.33 -9.87 14.25
CA VAL A 23 -6.19 -8.95 14.08
C VAL A 23 -6.62 -7.67 13.37
N TYR A 24 -6.14 -6.53 13.87
CA TYR A 24 -6.10 -5.25 13.16
C TYR A 24 -4.66 -4.75 13.17
N ALA A 25 -4.01 -4.74 12.01
CA ALA A 25 -2.57 -4.52 11.90
C ALA A 25 -2.22 -3.26 11.09
N GLU A 26 -1.13 -2.61 11.48
CA GLU A 26 -0.53 -1.51 10.71
C GLU A 26 -0.01 -2.03 9.35
N LYS A 27 -0.07 -1.18 8.36
CA LYS A 27 0.48 -1.44 7.02
C LYS A 27 2.00 -1.18 6.99
N PRO A 28 2.76 -1.85 6.14
CA PRO A 28 2.37 -3.01 5.34
C PRO A 28 2.27 -4.27 6.21
N LEU A 29 1.40 -5.22 5.84
CA LEU A 29 1.26 -6.50 6.56
C LEU A 29 2.49 -7.37 6.45
N ALA A 30 3.26 -7.20 5.38
CA ALA A 30 4.40 -8.03 5.02
C ALA A 30 5.50 -7.17 4.43
N ALA A 31 6.73 -7.56 4.65
CA ALA A 31 7.93 -6.91 4.12
C ALA A 31 8.40 -7.57 2.80
N SER A 32 7.89 -8.75 2.47
CA SER A 32 8.20 -9.47 1.24
C SER A 32 6.98 -10.19 0.66
N PRO A 33 7.03 -10.59 -0.63
CA PRO A 33 5.99 -11.42 -1.23
C PRO A 33 5.80 -12.75 -0.49
N GLU A 34 6.87 -13.37 -0.01
CA GLU A 34 6.85 -14.63 0.72
C GLU A 34 6.10 -14.49 2.05
N GLU A 35 6.37 -13.45 2.81
CA GLU A 35 5.64 -13.11 4.03
C GLU A 35 4.16 -12.85 3.74
N LEU A 36 3.84 -12.16 2.64
CA LEU A 36 2.45 -11.91 2.25
C LEU A 36 1.72 -13.20 1.93
N VAL A 37 2.37 -14.15 1.26
CA VAL A 37 1.82 -15.50 1.00
C VAL A 37 1.54 -16.23 2.31
N GLN A 38 2.45 -16.13 3.30
CA GLN A 38 2.27 -16.75 4.62
C GLN A 38 1.07 -16.15 5.37
N VAL A 39 0.95 -14.82 5.39
CA VAL A 39 -0.19 -14.13 6.03
C VAL A 39 -1.50 -14.51 5.34
N ARG A 40 -1.51 -14.53 4.01
CA ARG A 40 -2.69 -14.92 3.23
C ARG A 40 -3.12 -16.36 3.54
N ARG A 41 -2.16 -17.28 3.56
CA ARG A 41 -2.40 -18.70 3.91
C ARG A 41 -2.98 -18.82 5.32
N ALA A 42 -2.38 -18.18 6.31
CA ALA A 42 -2.86 -18.20 7.69
C ALA A 42 -4.31 -17.67 7.77
N TRP A 43 -4.63 -16.62 7.04
CA TRP A 43 -5.99 -16.07 6.98
C TRP A 43 -6.97 -17.01 6.30
N GLU A 44 -6.61 -17.61 5.16
CA GLU A 44 -7.44 -18.56 4.42
C GLU A 44 -7.72 -19.85 5.24
N GLU A 45 -6.71 -20.36 5.95
CA GLU A 45 -6.83 -21.57 6.78
C GLU A 45 -7.66 -21.36 8.05
N THR A 46 -7.55 -20.18 8.65
CA THR A 46 -8.21 -19.91 9.94
C THR A 46 -9.54 -19.19 9.81
N THR A 47 -9.79 -18.51 8.71
CA THR A 47 -10.93 -17.59 8.51
C THR A 47 -11.10 -16.54 9.61
N CYS A 48 -10.06 -16.36 10.43
CA CYS A 48 -10.06 -15.40 11.53
C CYS A 48 -10.10 -13.96 11.00
N PRO A 49 -10.87 -13.04 11.59
CA PRO A 49 -10.95 -11.67 11.11
C PRO A 49 -9.60 -10.97 11.07
N LEU A 50 -9.25 -10.44 9.89
CA LEU A 50 -8.03 -9.67 9.65
C LEU A 50 -8.37 -8.34 9.00
N GLY A 51 -8.01 -7.23 9.65
CA GLY A 51 -8.09 -5.88 9.12
C GLY A 51 -6.72 -5.23 8.99
N VAL A 52 -6.57 -4.36 8.00
CA VAL A 52 -5.35 -3.58 7.75
C VAL A 52 -5.64 -2.09 7.92
N MET A 53 -4.73 -1.36 8.55
CA MET A 53 -4.87 0.08 8.80
C MET A 53 -4.64 0.90 7.52
N LEU A 54 -5.57 0.79 6.56
CA LEU A 54 -5.65 1.64 5.37
C LEU A 54 -6.67 2.76 5.59
N THR A 55 -6.43 3.57 6.62
CA THR A 55 -7.39 4.53 7.18
C THR A 55 -7.80 5.64 6.21
N LEU A 56 -6.98 5.97 5.22
CA LEU A 56 -7.25 7.06 4.30
C LEU A 56 -8.46 6.81 3.39
N ARG A 57 -8.90 5.55 3.23
CA ARG A 57 -10.15 5.23 2.52
C ARG A 57 -11.41 5.64 3.30
N TYR A 58 -11.29 5.97 4.58
CA TYR A 58 -12.39 6.41 5.44
C TYR A 58 -12.43 7.93 5.65
N GLU A 59 -11.54 8.65 4.96
CA GLU A 59 -11.57 10.11 4.96
C GLU A 59 -12.83 10.63 4.26
N PRO A 60 -13.47 11.70 4.76
CA PRO A 60 -14.73 12.21 4.23
C PRO A 60 -14.72 12.49 2.72
N TRP A 61 -13.61 13.02 2.20
CA TRP A 61 -13.45 13.30 0.78
C TRP A 61 -13.44 12.02 -0.05
N PHE A 62 -12.80 10.95 0.44
CA PHE A 62 -12.73 9.66 -0.27
C PHE A 62 -14.10 8.97 -0.26
N LEU A 63 -14.79 8.95 0.89
CA LEU A 63 -16.14 8.41 1.01
C LEU A 63 -17.15 9.17 0.12
N THR A 64 -16.99 10.49 -0.01
CA THR A 64 -17.82 11.29 -0.92
C THR A 64 -17.60 10.90 -2.37
N MET A 65 -16.33 10.70 -2.75
CA MET A 65 -15.96 10.23 -4.09
C MET A 65 -16.53 8.85 -4.40
N GLN A 66 -16.41 7.90 -3.46
CA GLN A 66 -16.99 6.56 -3.60
C GLN A 66 -18.51 6.62 -3.83
N LYS A 67 -19.23 7.37 -3.00
CA LYS A 67 -20.68 7.55 -3.16
C LYS A 67 -21.06 8.15 -4.51
N ALA A 68 -20.30 9.11 -5.03
CA ALA A 68 -20.55 9.71 -6.33
C ALA A 68 -20.37 8.71 -7.47
N VAL A 69 -19.34 7.85 -7.39
CA VAL A 69 -19.11 6.78 -8.35
C VAL A 69 -20.21 5.73 -8.26
N GLU A 70 -20.53 5.24 -7.07
CA GLU A 70 -21.59 4.25 -6.82
C GLU A 70 -22.98 4.72 -7.30
N ALA A 71 -23.25 6.04 -7.18
CA ALA A 71 -24.47 6.67 -7.66
C ALA A 71 -24.47 6.91 -9.19
N GLY A 72 -23.42 6.52 -9.91
CA GLY A 72 -23.30 6.69 -11.35
C GLY A 72 -23.12 8.14 -11.81
N GLN A 73 -22.77 9.07 -10.91
CA GLN A 73 -22.69 10.51 -11.22
C GLN A 73 -21.60 10.85 -12.27
N ILE A 74 -20.58 10.00 -12.39
CA ILE A 74 -19.50 10.18 -13.37
C ILE A 74 -19.46 9.08 -14.43
N GLY A 75 -20.44 8.19 -14.42
CA GLY A 75 -20.45 6.99 -15.28
C GLY A 75 -19.41 5.96 -14.85
N ASP A 76 -19.02 5.09 -15.80
CA ASP A 76 -18.06 4.01 -15.54
C ASP A 76 -16.65 4.55 -15.34
N VAL A 77 -15.96 4.05 -14.34
CA VAL A 77 -14.54 4.35 -14.10
C VAL A 77 -13.69 3.67 -15.17
N ARG A 78 -12.91 4.46 -15.92
CA ARG A 78 -12.03 3.97 -16.99
C ARG A 78 -10.55 4.21 -16.67
N LEU A 79 -10.26 5.34 -16.06
CA LEU A 79 -8.90 5.76 -15.74
C LEU A 79 -8.83 6.36 -14.34
N ILE A 80 -7.86 5.93 -13.58
CA ILE A 80 -7.60 6.39 -12.22
C ILE A 80 -6.18 6.96 -12.16
N HIS A 81 -6.04 8.18 -11.66
CA HIS A 81 -4.74 8.77 -11.34
C HIS A 81 -4.64 8.94 -9.82
N ALA A 82 -3.71 8.22 -9.20
CA ALA A 82 -3.48 8.31 -7.77
C ALA A 82 -2.05 8.77 -7.50
N GLN A 83 -1.91 9.77 -6.63
CA GLN A 83 -0.62 10.30 -6.23
C GLN A 83 -0.49 10.31 -4.71
N LYS A 84 0.69 9.91 -4.23
CA LYS A 84 1.05 10.05 -2.82
C LYS A 84 2.44 10.66 -2.70
N SER A 85 2.49 11.95 -2.38
CA SER A 85 3.72 12.70 -2.19
C SER A 85 3.93 13.01 -0.71
N TYR A 86 5.12 12.75 -0.20
CA TYR A 86 5.51 12.99 1.18
C TYR A 86 6.77 13.85 1.27
N LYS A 87 6.95 14.47 2.41
CA LYS A 87 8.25 15.05 2.78
C LYS A 87 9.22 13.92 3.11
N LEU A 88 10.47 14.03 2.68
CA LEU A 88 11.52 13.10 3.08
C LEU A 88 11.71 13.14 4.60
N GLY A 89 11.84 14.33 5.18
CA GLY A 89 12.08 14.52 6.60
C GLY A 89 13.30 13.75 7.10
N ARG A 90 13.37 13.54 8.40
CA ARG A 90 14.36 12.63 9.00
C ARG A 90 13.85 11.19 8.92
N ARG A 91 14.62 10.32 8.29
CA ARG A 91 14.30 8.88 8.22
C ARG A 91 15.26 8.09 9.10
N PRO A 92 14.77 7.09 9.83
CA PRO A 92 15.64 6.13 10.52
C PRO A 92 16.60 5.44 9.55
N GLU A 93 17.75 5.04 10.03
CA GLU A 93 18.82 4.46 9.20
C GLU A 93 18.37 3.21 8.40
N PHE A 94 17.43 2.43 8.93
CA PHE A 94 16.93 1.25 8.23
C PHE A 94 16.27 1.57 6.88
N PHE A 95 15.75 2.78 6.67
CA PHE A 95 15.22 3.20 5.37
C PHE A 95 16.27 3.22 4.27
N GLN A 96 17.54 3.27 4.62
CA GLN A 96 18.65 3.33 3.67
C GLN A 96 19.03 1.95 3.11
N ARG A 97 18.48 0.87 3.66
CA ARG A 97 18.83 -0.50 3.28
C ARG A 97 17.60 -1.22 2.74
N ARG A 98 17.68 -1.68 1.50
CA ARG A 98 16.57 -2.39 0.83
C ARG A 98 16.06 -3.60 1.62
N LYS A 99 16.95 -4.34 2.26
CA LYS A 99 16.58 -5.50 3.07
C LYS A 99 15.72 -5.17 4.30
N ASP A 100 15.82 -3.92 4.79
CA ASP A 100 15.12 -3.45 5.98
C ASP A 100 13.95 -2.51 5.62
N PHE A 101 13.94 -1.99 4.37
CA PHE A 101 12.91 -1.12 3.85
C PHE A 101 12.40 -1.67 2.52
N THR A 102 11.18 -2.11 2.51
CA THR A 102 10.55 -2.84 1.39
C THR A 102 10.35 -2.01 0.13
N GLY A 103 10.49 -0.70 0.23
CA GLY A 103 10.36 0.23 -0.87
C GLY A 103 9.24 1.25 -0.70
N LEU A 104 9.29 2.26 -1.55
CA LEU A 104 8.39 3.40 -1.47
C LEU A 104 6.93 3.01 -1.76
N ILE A 105 6.69 2.11 -2.70
CA ILE A 105 5.31 1.66 -3.03
C ILE A 105 4.67 0.92 -1.85
N PRO A 106 5.26 -0.13 -1.26
CA PRO A 106 4.66 -0.81 -0.10
C PRO A 106 4.54 0.09 1.13
N TRP A 107 5.44 1.04 1.32
CA TRP A 107 5.46 1.87 2.51
C TRP A 107 4.51 3.08 2.46
N VAL A 108 4.54 3.84 1.36
CA VAL A 108 3.76 5.06 1.16
C VAL A 108 2.70 4.89 0.10
N GLY A 109 3.07 4.27 -1.02
CA GLY A 109 2.22 4.08 -2.18
C GLY A 109 1.06 3.15 -1.95
N ILE A 110 1.11 2.31 -0.91
CA ILE A 110 0.03 1.40 -0.54
C ILE A 110 -1.33 2.10 -0.41
N HIS A 111 -1.36 3.36 0.05
CA HIS A 111 -2.58 4.14 0.11
C HIS A 111 -3.12 4.50 -1.28
N ALA A 112 -2.23 4.87 -2.20
CA ALA A 112 -2.62 5.17 -3.59
C ALA A 112 -3.06 3.89 -4.34
N VAL A 113 -2.40 2.77 -4.07
CA VAL A 113 -2.83 1.44 -4.55
C VAL A 113 -4.21 1.09 -4.01
N ASP A 114 -4.43 1.30 -2.71
CA ASP A 114 -5.71 1.03 -2.03
C ASP A 114 -6.86 1.87 -2.64
N TRP A 115 -6.60 3.15 -2.92
CA TRP A 115 -7.57 4.01 -3.60
C TRP A 115 -7.88 3.51 -5.01
N ALA A 116 -6.85 3.16 -5.78
CA ALA A 116 -7.02 2.67 -7.14
C ALA A 116 -7.83 1.36 -7.18
N VAL A 117 -7.52 0.42 -6.29
CA VAL A 117 -8.25 -0.85 -6.17
C VAL A 117 -9.70 -0.64 -5.72
N SER A 118 -9.97 0.36 -4.88
CA SER A 118 -11.34 0.67 -4.43
C SER A 118 -12.27 1.09 -5.56
N PHE A 119 -11.75 1.66 -6.64
CA PHE A 119 -12.53 2.08 -7.81
C PHE A 119 -12.37 1.15 -9.02
N GLY A 120 -11.19 0.56 -9.18
CA GLY A 120 -10.88 -0.30 -10.34
C GLY A 120 -11.24 -1.77 -10.13
N GLY A 121 -11.47 -2.19 -8.89
CA GLY A 121 -11.79 -3.59 -8.57
C GLY A 121 -10.57 -4.51 -8.62
N LYS A 122 -10.72 -5.70 -9.20
CA LYS A 122 -9.67 -6.73 -9.19
C LYS A 122 -8.54 -6.40 -10.17
N CYS A 123 -7.34 -6.18 -9.64
CA CYS A 123 -6.14 -5.98 -10.45
C CYS A 123 -5.70 -7.32 -11.08
N VAL A 124 -5.45 -7.31 -12.39
CA VAL A 124 -5.02 -8.47 -13.18
C VAL A 124 -3.61 -8.32 -13.73
N GLN A 125 -3.08 -7.11 -13.78
CA GLN A 125 -1.73 -6.85 -14.23
C GLN A 125 -1.17 -5.62 -13.53
N ALA A 126 0.09 -5.68 -13.13
CA ALA A 126 0.81 -4.56 -12.57
C ALA A 126 2.22 -4.47 -13.17
N MET A 127 2.70 -3.26 -13.34
CA MET A 127 4.08 -2.96 -13.72
C MET A 127 4.52 -1.68 -13.01
N GLY A 128 5.81 -1.52 -12.78
CA GLY A 128 6.30 -0.33 -12.09
C GLY A 128 7.78 -0.11 -12.25
N TRP A 129 8.20 1.10 -11.94
CA TRP A 129 9.59 1.53 -11.95
C TRP A 129 9.87 2.43 -10.75
N HIS A 130 11.10 2.44 -10.33
CA HIS A 130 11.61 3.38 -9.34
C HIS A 130 13.02 3.83 -9.71
N THR A 131 13.52 4.85 -9.06
CA THR A 131 14.90 5.32 -9.21
C THR A 131 15.47 5.76 -7.89
N THR A 132 16.74 5.43 -7.68
CA THR A 132 17.57 5.93 -6.57
C THR A 132 18.39 7.16 -6.98
N MET A 133 18.23 7.65 -8.23
CA MET A 133 18.94 8.83 -8.73
C MET A 133 18.62 10.05 -7.85
N HIS A 134 19.65 10.78 -7.44
CA HIS A 134 19.54 11.97 -6.59
C HIS A 134 18.76 11.75 -5.28
N ASN A 135 18.89 10.58 -4.68
CA ASN A 135 18.17 10.21 -3.47
C ASN A 135 18.71 10.83 -2.16
N ARG A 136 19.46 11.92 -2.28
CA ARG A 136 20.00 12.69 -1.14
C ARG A 136 20.85 11.87 -0.16
N GLY A 137 21.58 10.88 -0.67
CA GLY A 137 22.45 10.01 0.13
C GLY A 137 21.73 8.90 0.90
N MET A 138 20.50 8.61 0.54
CA MET A 138 19.70 7.56 1.18
C MET A 138 19.97 6.15 0.61
N HIS A 139 21.18 5.91 0.14
CA HIS A 139 21.70 4.61 -0.34
C HIS A 139 20.74 3.86 -1.27
N ASP A 140 20.14 2.76 -0.81
CA ASP A 140 19.26 1.91 -1.61
C ASP A 140 17.83 2.43 -1.73
N MET A 141 17.46 3.50 -1.01
CA MET A 141 16.11 4.02 -1.01
C MET A 141 15.83 4.83 -2.28
N GLU A 142 14.76 4.50 -2.95
CA GLU A 142 14.21 5.34 -4.01
C GLU A 142 13.50 6.57 -3.46
N MET A 143 13.58 7.69 -4.19
CA MET A 143 12.84 8.92 -3.90
C MET A 143 11.56 9.03 -4.71
N THR A 144 11.47 8.30 -5.81
CA THR A 144 10.32 8.28 -6.71
C THR A 144 10.03 6.87 -7.18
N ALA A 145 8.76 6.54 -7.28
CA ALA A 145 8.28 5.31 -7.88
C ALA A 145 6.97 5.55 -8.62
N VAL A 146 6.76 4.79 -9.68
CA VAL A 146 5.51 4.78 -10.44
C VAL A 146 5.04 3.34 -10.61
N ALA A 147 3.72 3.16 -10.66
CA ALA A 147 3.11 1.90 -11.04
C ALA A 147 1.94 2.13 -11.98
N MET A 148 1.68 1.14 -12.83
CA MET A 148 0.48 1.04 -13.67
C MET A 148 -0.24 -0.25 -13.31
N LEU A 149 -1.56 -0.17 -13.14
CA LEU A 149 -2.42 -1.30 -12.85
C LEU A 149 -3.46 -1.43 -13.96
N ARG A 150 -3.79 -2.67 -14.33
CA ARG A 150 -4.94 -3.00 -15.16
C ARG A 150 -5.90 -3.85 -14.36
N PHE A 151 -7.18 -3.55 -14.46
CA PHE A 151 -8.26 -4.23 -13.75
C PHE A 151 -9.08 -5.12 -14.71
N THR A 152 -9.91 -5.99 -14.15
CA THR A 152 -10.72 -6.95 -14.90
C THR A 152 -11.67 -6.29 -15.91
N ASP A 153 -12.19 -5.10 -15.60
CA ASP A 153 -13.16 -4.38 -16.43
C ASP A 153 -12.49 -3.40 -17.40
N ASP A 154 -11.21 -3.67 -17.74
CA ASP A 154 -10.39 -2.85 -18.64
C ASP A 154 -10.19 -1.39 -18.15
N ALA A 155 -10.45 -1.11 -16.88
CA ALA A 155 -10.01 0.13 -16.27
C ALA A 155 -8.51 0.07 -15.97
N PHE A 156 -7.88 1.25 -15.96
CA PHE A 156 -6.46 1.40 -15.69
C PHE A 156 -6.22 2.36 -14.53
N ALA A 157 -5.13 2.16 -13.80
CA ALA A 157 -4.63 3.14 -12.86
C ALA A 157 -3.17 3.48 -13.14
N THR A 158 -2.83 4.75 -12.95
CA THR A 158 -1.45 5.22 -12.81
C THR A 158 -1.24 5.72 -11.40
N ILE A 159 -0.17 5.27 -10.80
CA ILE A 159 0.18 5.59 -9.42
C ILE A 159 1.55 6.25 -9.43
N SER A 160 1.67 7.42 -8.81
CA SER A 160 2.95 8.07 -8.56
C SER A 160 3.17 8.26 -7.06
N VAL A 161 4.37 7.95 -6.62
CA VAL A 161 4.75 8.05 -5.20
C VAL A 161 6.11 8.71 -5.09
N ASP A 162 6.25 9.66 -4.20
CA ASP A 162 7.52 10.34 -4.02
C ASP A 162 7.75 10.88 -2.59
N TYR A 163 9.02 11.18 -2.31
CA TYR A 163 9.50 11.93 -1.16
C TYR A 163 10.06 13.31 -1.58
N LEU A 164 9.46 13.92 -2.62
CA LEU A 164 9.94 15.19 -3.19
C LEU A 164 9.19 16.41 -2.66
N ARG A 165 8.17 16.21 -1.83
CA ARG A 165 7.44 17.34 -1.23
C ARG A 165 8.39 18.19 -0.40
N PRO A 166 8.42 19.53 -0.60
CA PRO A 166 9.29 20.41 0.16
C PRO A 166 9.03 20.33 1.67
N ASP A 167 10.09 20.47 2.44
CA ASP A 167 9.99 20.72 3.86
C ASP A 167 9.53 22.18 4.02
N GLY A 168 8.31 22.38 4.44
CA GLY A 168 7.74 23.68 4.72
C GLY A 168 7.94 24.07 6.16
#